data_106f58eff0e91c5949c0a5f29cbc7cb5
#
_entry.id   106f58eff0e91c5949c0a5f29cbc7cb5
#
_cell.length_a   1.000
_cell.length_b   1.000
_cell.length_c   1.000
_cell.angle_alpha   90.00
_cell.angle_beta   90.00
_cell.angle_gamma   90.00
#
_symmetry.space_group_name_H-M   'P 1'
#
loop_
_entity.id
_entity.type
_entity.pdbx_description
1 polymer ?
#
loop_
_entity_poly.entity_id
_entity_poly.type
_entity_poly.pdbx_seq_one_letter_code
_entity_poly.pdbx_strand_id
1 'polypeptide(L)'
;MQPYLDLLSRILAEGAEQQDRTGVGTLSVFGHQMRFDLADGFPLLTTKKLHLRSIVIELLWFLRGETNIAWLKENRVRIWDEWADEGGELGPVYGKQWRDWEGPDGVHVDQIANLIDQIKRDPASRRQIVSAWNPAEIERMALAPCHCLFQTQVARGRLNLQLYQRSADAFLGVPFNIASYALLTHMLAEQCGLEPGVFVWTGGDCHLYSNHLDQARLQLTREPKPLPRLNILRKAEAIDQYRYEDFEIVGYEAHPHIKAEVAV
;
A
#
# COMPACT_ATOMS: atom_id res chain seq x y z
N MET A 1 -0.89 -4.56 -15.87
CA MET A 1 -0.31 -3.30 -15.30
C MET A 1 -0.61 -2.05 -16.12
N GLN A 2 -1.40 -2.17 -17.18
CA GLN A 2 -1.79 -1.03 -18.02
C GLN A 2 -2.39 0.15 -17.21
N PRO A 3 -3.32 -0.06 -16.24
CA PRO A 3 -3.90 1.07 -15.49
C PRO A 3 -2.87 1.96 -14.79
N TYR A 4 -1.75 1.39 -14.34
CA TYR A 4 -0.67 2.18 -13.74
C TYR A 4 0.11 3.00 -14.80
N LEU A 5 0.36 2.44 -15.97
CA LEU A 5 1.02 3.19 -17.06
C LEU A 5 0.12 4.32 -17.59
N ASP A 6 -1.19 4.11 -17.59
CA ASP A 6 -2.17 5.15 -17.95
C ASP A 6 -2.12 6.31 -16.94
N LEU A 7 -1.94 6.04 -15.63
CA LEU A 7 -1.72 7.09 -14.63
C LEU A 7 -0.45 7.90 -14.93
N LEU A 8 0.69 7.25 -15.18
CA LEU A 8 1.94 7.96 -15.54
C LEU A 8 1.77 8.82 -16.78
N SER A 9 1.14 8.26 -17.83
CA SER A 9 0.87 8.98 -19.08
C SER A 9 -0.02 10.20 -18.85
N ARG A 10 -1.07 10.03 -18.03
CA ARG A 10 -1.99 11.12 -17.70
C ARG A 10 -1.29 12.24 -16.94
N ILE A 11 -0.46 11.92 -15.93
CA ILE A 11 0.27 12.95 -15.19
C ILE A 11 1.22 13.72 -16.12
N LEU A 12 1.94 13.03 -17.00
CA LEU A 12 2.86 13.69 -17.95
C LEU A 12 2.16 14.56 -19.00
N ALA A 13 0.92 14.22 -19.37
CA ALA A 13 0.16 14.93 -20.40
C ALA A 13 -0.72 16.07 -19.83
N GLU A 14 -1.29 15.88 -18.64
CA GLU A 14 -2.35 16.76 -18.09
C GLU A 14 -1.95 17.38 -16.76
N GLY A 15 -0.82 16.96 -16.14
CA GLY A 15 -0.42 17.39 -14.81
C GLY A 15 -0.14 18.89 -14.73
N ALA A 16 -0.66 19.53 -13.70
CA ALA A 16 -0.32 20.90 -13.35
C ALA A 16 0.98 20.94 -12.54
N GLU A 17 1.84 21.90 -12.84
CA GLU A 17 3.04 22.14 -12.03
C GLU A 17 2.66 22.69 -10.67
N GLN A 18 3.23 22.12 -9.62
CA GLN A 18 3.03 22.56 -8.25
C GLN A 18 4.34 22.60 -7.49
N GLN A 19 4.45 23.58 -6.58
CA GLN A 19 5.51 23.57 -5.58
C GLN A 19 5.09 22.67 -4.43
N ASP A 20 6.04 21.94 -3.89
CA ASP A 20 5.81 21.03 -2.79
C ASP A 20 6.74 21.32 -1.60
N ARG A 21 6.50 20.64 -0.47
CA ARG A 21 7.27 20.81 0.76
C ARG A 21 8.77 20.53 0.57
N THR A 22 9.14 19.65 -0.33
CA THR A 22 10.54 19.26 -0.57
C THR A 22 11.31 20.26 -1.43
N GLY A 23 10.61 21.19 -2.09
CA GLY A 23 11.19 22.14 -3.02
C GLY A 23 11.61 21.58 -4.38
N VAL A 24 11.39 20.28 -4.62
CA VAL A 24 11.69 19.61 -5.90
C VAL A 24 10.68 20.02 -6.98
N GLY A 25 9.43 20.28 -6.59
CA GLY A 25 8.31 20.51 -7.47
C GLY A 25 7.71 19.22 -8.03
N THR A 26 6.48 19.29 -8.47
CA THR A 26 5.73 18.14 -8.99
C THR A 26 4.88 18.49 -10.20
N LEU A 27 4.58 17.49 -11.05
CA LEU A 27 3.41 17.49 -11.93
C LEU A 27 2.31 16.69 -11.25
N SER A 28 1.11 17.24 -11.09
CA SER A 28 0.02 16.61 -10.35
C SER A 28 -1.30 16.62 -11.12
N VAL A 29 -2.04 15.52 -11.02
CA VAL A 29 -3.47 15.41 -11.40
C VAL A 29 -4.28 15.06 -10.15
N PHE A 30 -5.48 15.62 -10.02
CA PHE A 30 -6.37 15.30 -8.89
C PHE A 30 -7.43 14.28 -9.29
N GLY A 31 -7.50 13.20 -8.52
CA GLY A 31 -8.46 12.13 -8.70
C GLY A 31 -8.11 11.16 -9.82
N HIS A 32 -7.72 9.93 -9.46
CA HIS A 32 -7.51 8.82 -10.38
C HIS A 32 -7.90 7.50 -9.72
N GLN A 33 -8.42 6.57 -10.50
CA GLN A 33 -8.77 5.24 -10.00
C GLN A 33 -8.24 4.15 -10.92
N MET A 34 -7.66 3.11 -10.32
CA MET A 34 -7.19 1.90 -10.99
C MET A 34 -7.88 0.68 -10.40
N ARG A 35 -8.07 -0.35 -11.23
CA ARG A 35 -8.71 -1.60 -10.82
C ARG A 35 -7.86 -2.79 -11.27
N PHE A 36 -7.68 -3.75 -10.38
CA PHE A 36 -6.90 -4.96 -10.60
C PHE A 36 -7.74 -6.16 -10.15
N ASP A 37 -8.18 -7.01 -11.08
CA ASP A 37 -8.77 -8.29 -10.70
C ASP A 37 -7.64 -9.24 -10.28
N LEU A 38 -7.64 -9.65 -9.03
CA LEU A 38 -6.57 -10.49 -8.48
C LEU A 38 -6.61 -11.93 -9.00
N ALA A 39 -7.68 -12.31 -9.71
CA ALA A 39 -7.73 -13.58 -10.45
C ALA A 39 -6.84 -13.55 -11.72
N ASP A 40 -6.58 -12.36 -12.29
CA ASP A 40 -5.70 -12.21 -13.45
C ASP A 40 -4.20 -12.32 -13.10
N GLY A 41 -3.87 -12.25 -11.81
CA GLY A 41 -2.52 -12.32 -11.26
C GLY A 41 -2.25 -11.26 -10.19
N PHE A 42 -1.09 -11.36 -9.55
CA PHE A 42 -0.68 -10.43 -8.52
C PHE A 42 -0.11 -9.15 -9.16
N PRO A 43 -0.65 -7.94 -8.86
CA PRO A 43 -0.28 -6.71 -9.53
C PRO A 43 1.07 -6.15 -9.05
N LEU A 44 2.12 -6.95 -9.16
CA LEU A 44 3.51 -6.55 -8.96
C LEU A 44 4.06 -6.00 -10.27
N LEU A 45 4.50 -4.73 -10.25
CA LEU A 45 4.91 -4.02 -11.44
C LEU A 45 6.01 -4.74 -12.22
N THR A 46 5.84 -4.88 -13.54
CA THR A 46 6.79 -5.57 -14.42
C THR A 46 7.61 -4.64 -15.32
N THR A 47 7.20 -3.39 -15.48
CA THR A 47 7.95 -2.40 -16.29
C THR A 47 9.18 -1.82 -15.60
N LYS A 48 9.30 -2.03 -14.29
CA LYS A 48 10.54 -1.90 -13.51
C LYS A 48 10.50 -2.88 -12.34
N LYS A 49 11.66 -3.45 -11.98
CA LYS A 49 11.77 -4.38 -10.84
C LYS A 49 11.55 -3.65 -9.52
N LEU A 50 10.66 -4.20 -8.69
CA LEU A 50 10.40 -3.74 -7.33
C LEU A 50 11.12 -4.61 -6.30
N HIS A 51 11.40 -4.03 -5.12
CA HIS A 51 11.98 -4.76 -4.00
C HIS A 51 10.87 -5.39 -3.15
N LEU A 52 10.41 -6.57 -3.55
CA LEU A 52 9.29 -7.30 -2.95
C LEU A 52 9.43 -7.44 -1.42
N ARG A 53 10.66 -7.72 -0.94
CA ARG A 53 10.87 -7.89 0.51
C ARG A 53 10.46 -6.66 1.30
N SER A 54 10.79 -5.46 0.84
CA SER A 54 10.36 -4.22 1.51
C SER A 54 8.84 -4.09 1.56
N ILE A 55 8.15 -4.42 0.49
CA ILE A 55 6.68 -4.35 0.41
C ILE A 55 6.03 -5.30 1.43
N VAL A 56 6.48 -6.55 1.46
CA VAL A 56 5.92 -7.57 2.37
C VAL A 56 6.22 -7.23 3.82
N ILE A 57 7.48 -6.91 4.13
CA ILE A 57 7.92 -6.63 5.51
C ILE A 57 7.25 -5.37 6.05
N GLU A 58 7.10 -4.32 5.25
CA GLU A 58 6.36 -3.11 5.67
C GLU A 58 4.90 -3.42 6.02
N LEU A 59 4.19 -4.18 5.17
CA LEU A 59 2.82 -4.57 5.46
C LEU A 59 2.71 -5.41 6.75
N LEU A 60 3.62 -6.37 6.94
CA LEU A 60 3.66 -7.17 8.16
C LEU A 60 3.94 -6.30 9.40
N TRP A 61 4.80 -5.29 9.27
CA TRP A 61 5.09 -4.33 10.33
C TRP A 61 3.84 -3.51 10.71
N PHE A 62 3.06 -3.02 9.73
CA PHE A 62 1.76 -2.37 10.00
C PHE A 62 0.79 -3.32 10.73
N LEU A 63 0.66 -4.57 10.26
CA LEU A 63 -0.24 -5.56 10.83
C LEU A 63 0.16 -6.00 12.25
N ARG A 64 1.41 -5.83 12.65
CA ARG A 64 1.90 -6.05 14.01
C ARG A 64 1.59 -4.88 14.96
N GLY A 65 1.09 -3.75 14.44
CA GLY A 65 0.85 -2.55 15.23
C GLY A 65 2.10 -1.76 15.60
N GLU A 66 3.23 -2.08 14.97
CA GLU A 66 4.53 -1.48 15.26
C GLU A 66 4.64 -0.05 14.72
N THR A 67 5.37 0.78 15.43
CA THR A 67 5.69 2.18 15.05
C THR A 67 7.18 2.47 15.07
N ASN A 68 7.96 1.61 15.71
CA ASN A 68 9.41 1.69 15.74
C ASN A 68 10.03 0.90 14.57
N ILE A 69 11.05 1.48 13.91
CA ILE A 69 11.71 0.89 12.74
C ILE A 69 12.72 -0.22 13.07
N ALA A 70 12.95 -0.55 14.35
CA ALA A 70 13.92 -1.57 14.76
C ALA A 70 13.63 -2.92 14.07
N TRP A 71 12.36 -3.37 14.09
CA TRP A 71 11.96 -4.61 13.44
C TRP A 71 12.13 -4.56 11.90
N LEU A 72 11.89 -3.41 11.26
CA LEU A 72 12.18 -3.22 9.83
C LEU A 72 13.68 -3.41 9.55
N LYS A 73 14.56 -2.79 10.37
CA LYS A 73 16.03 -2.90 10.24
C LYS A 73 16.51 -4.34 10.44
N GLU A 74 15.99 -5.06 11.43
CA GLU A 74 16.26 -6.50 11.66
C GLU A 74 15.91 -7.32 10.41
N ASN A 75 14.83 -6.96 9.71
CA ASN A 75 14.41 -7.57 8.45
C ASN A 75 15.07 -6.98 7.20
N ARG A 76 16.12 -6.14 7.36
CA ARG A 76 16.88 -5.50 6.28
C ARG A 76 16.05 -4.57 5.40
N VAL A 77 15.05 -3.92 5.97
CA VAL A 77 14.21 -2.91 5.32
C VAL A 77 14.50 -1.55 5.96
N ARG A 78 14.75 -0.55 5.11
CA ARG A 78 15.18 0.79 5.53
C ARG A 78 14.37 1.92 4.92
N ILE A 79 13.20 1.61 4.39
CA ILE A 79 12.37 2.58 3.66
C ILE A 79 11.73 3.65 4.56
N TRP A 80 11.92 3.54 5.88
CA TRP A 80 11.43 4.48 6.88
C TRP A 80 12.54 5.19 7.67
N ASP A 81 13.83 4.88 7.38
CA ASP A 81 14.96 5.42 8.13
C ASP A 81 15.03 6.96 8.13
N GLU A 82 14.58 7.62 7.05
CA GLU A 82 14.66 9.08 6.86
C GLU A 82 13.64 9.86 7.68
N TRP A 83 12.58 9.19 8.17
CA TRP A 83 11.51 9.82 8.95
C TRP A 83 11.55 9.50 10.43
N ALA A 84 12.29 8.46 10.82
CA ALA A 84 12.39 8.04 12.22
C ALA A 84 13.28 8.98 13.03
N ASP A 85 12.90 9.19 14.29
CA ASP A 85 13.75 9.90 15.24
C ASP A 85 15.00 9.08 15.63
N GLU A 86 15.84 9.63 16.53
CA GLU A 86 17.07 8.96 17.01
C GLU A 86 16.79 7.63 17.71
N GLY A 87 15.60 7.48 18.31
CA GLY A 87 15.13 6.23 18.94
C GLY A 87 14.52 5.22 17.97
N GLY A 88 14.34 5.62 16.70
CA GLY A 88 13.70 4.81 15.69
C GLY A 88 12.17 4.91 15.69
N GLU A 89 11.60 5.87 16.39
CA GLU A 89 10.15 6.06 16.48
C GLU A 89 9.61 6.93 15.35
N LEU A 90 8.40 6.61 14.91
CA LEU A 90 7.66 7.36 13.88
C LEU A 90 6.38 8.03 14.43
N GLY A 91 6.12 7.85 15.73
CA GLY A 91 4.85 8.26 16.33
C GLY A 91 3.70 7.32 15.93
N PRO A 92 2.44 7.72 16.17
CA PRO A 92 1.27 6.83 16.04
C PRO A 92 0.86 6.61 14.57
N VAL A 93 1.80 6.18 13.71
CA VAL A 93 1.55 5.92 12.28
C VAL A 93 0.75 4.63 12.06
N TYR A 94 0.44 4.31 10.85
CA TYR A 94 -0.38 3.19 10.32
C TYR A 94 -0.64 2.01 11.26
N GLY A 95 0.41 1.35 11.76
CA GLY A 95 0.29 0.18 12.63
C GLY A 95 -0.48 0.47 13.91
N LYS A 96 -0.16 1.58 14.59
CA LYS A 96 -0.86 2.04 15.79
C LYS A 96 -2.34 2.29 15.49
N GLN A 97 -2.65 2.99 14.40
CA GLN A 97 -4.03 3.31 14.05
C GLN A 97 -4.83 2.04 13.69
N TRP A 98 -4.23 1.12 12.97
CA TRP A 98 -4.90 -0.11 12.52
C TRP A 98 -5.17 -1.10 13.66
N ARG A 99 -4.23 -1.23 14.62
CA ARG A 99 -4.25 -2.29 15.63
C ARG A 99 -4.56 -1.82 17.03
N ASP A 100 -4.44 -0.51 17.28
CA ASP A 100 -4.60 0.03 18.62
C ASP A 100 -5.05 1.50 18.57
N TRP A 101 -6.15 1.77 17.86
CA TRP A 101 -6.76 3.10 17.80
C TRP A 101 -7.25 3.52 19.17
N GLU A 102 -6.71 4.61 19.71
CA GLU A 102 -7.16 5.17 20.96
C GLU A 102 -8.42 6.04 20.76
N GLY A 103 -9.51 5.62 21.35
CA GLY A 103 -10.78 6.34 21.39
C GLY A 103 -10.97 7.13 22.68
N PRO A 104 -12.11 7.82 22.84
CA PRO A 104 -12.45 8.49 24.09
C PRO A 104 -12.45 7.51 25.29
N ASP A 105 -12.17 8.03 26.48
CA ASP A 105 -12.21 7.30 27.75
C ASP A 105 -11.25 6.09 27.83
N GLY A 106 -10.16 6.10 27.06
CA GLY A 106 -9.16 5.04 27.06
C GLY A 106 -9.64 3.72 26.42
N VAL A 107 -10.64 3.78 25.56
CA VAL A 107 -11.07 2.62 24.75
C VAL A 107 -10.11 2.41 23.61
N HIS A 108 -9.54 1.22 23.49
CA HIS A 108 -8.65 0.82 22.41
C HIS A 108 -9.38 -0.07 21.40
N VAL A 109 -9.19 0.21 20.12
CA VAL A 109 -9.88 -0.48 19.01
C VAL A 109 -8.85 -1.09 18.05
N ASP A 110 -8.86 -2.42 17.97
CA ASP A 110 -8.17 -3.15 16.89
C ASP A 110 -9.07 -3.20 15.66
N GLN A 111 -8.87 -2.26 14.73
CA GLN A 111 -9.69 -2.15 13.52
C GLN A 111 -9.53 -3.37 12.59
N ILE A 112 -8.33 -3.98 12.53
CA ILE A 112 -8.07 -5.16 11.68
C ILE A 112 -8.77 -6.40 12.24
N ALA A 113 -8.68 -6.66 13.55
CA ALA A 113 -9.40 -7.76 14.17
C ALA A 113 -10.92 -7.60 14.00
N ASN A 114 -11.43 -6.39 14.27
CA ASN A 114 -12.84 -6.07 14.09
C ASN A 114 -13.31 -6.24 12.63
N LEU A 115 -12.49 -5.86 11.66
CA LEU A 115 -12.77 -6.05 10.23
C LEU A 115 -12.91 -7.54 9.89
N ILE A 116 -11.95 -8.37 10.31
CA ILE A 116 -11.96 -9.82 10.06
C ILE A 116 -13.21 -10.47 10.69
N ASP A 117 -13.53 -10.12 11.94
CA ASP A 117 -14.72 -10.60 12.61
C ASP A 117 -16.00 -10.16 11.91
N GLN A 118 -16.05 -8.92 11.45
CA GLN A 118 -17.21 -8.38 10.74
C GLN A 118 -17.40 -9.07 9.39
N ILE A 119 -16.33 -9.29 8.61
CA ILE A 119 -16.41 -10.02 7.33
C ILE A 119 -16.98 -11.43 7.55
N LYS A 120 -16.57 -12.13 8.62
CA LYS A 120 -17.05 -13.47 8.94
C LYS A 120 -18.51 -13.50 9.40
N ARG A 121 -18.92 -12.53 10.20
CA ARG A 121 -20.28 -12.50 10.79
C ARG A 121 -21.35 -11.87 9.89
N ASP A 122 -20.97 -10.81 9.18
CA ASP A 122 -21.85 -10.04 8.31
C ASP A 122 -21.09 -9.59 7.04
N PRO A 123 -20.88 -10.51 6.09
CA PRO A 123 -20.14 -10.20 4.86
C PRO A 123 -20.82 -9.13 3.99
N ALA A 124 -22.13 -8.90 4.16
CA ALA A 124 -22.90 -7.88 3.43
C ALA A 124 -22.77 -6.48 4.04
N SER A 125 -22.10 -6.33 5.18
CA SER A 125 -21.93 -5.04 5.85
C SER A 125 -21.22 -4.02 4.96
N ARG A 126 -21.70 -2.78 5.00
CA ARG A 126 -21.07 -1.63 4.34
C ARG A 126 -20.16 -0.84 5.28
N ARG A 127 -19.91 -1.36 6.50
CA ARG A 127 -19.11 -0.72 7.55
C ARG A 127 -17.72 -1.34 7.68
N GLN A 128 -17.29 -2.11 6.70
CA GLN A 128 -16.01 -2.79 6.66
C GLN A 128 -14.92 -1.80 6.23
N ILE A 129 -14.54 -0.88 7.11
CA ILE A 129 -13.58 0.20 6.87
C ILE A 129 -12.49 0.16 7.94
N VAL A 130 -11.24 0.40 7.51
CA VAL A 130 -10.08 0.65 8.37
C VAL A 130 -9.48 2.00 8.02
N SER A 131 -9.29 2.87 9.00
CA SER A 131 -8.73 4.21 8.84
C SER A 131 -7.36 4.32 9.51
N ALA A 132 -6.38 4.88 8.80
CA ALA A 132 -5.13 5.34 9.38
C ALA A 132 -5.15 6.87 9.66
N TRP A 133 -6.14 7.59 9.10
CA TRP A 133 -6.26 9.03 9.25
C TRP A 133 -6.96 9.37 10.56
N ASN A 134 -6.18 9.78 11.56
CA ASN A 134 -6.66 10.22 12.87
C ASN A 134 -6.33 11.71 13.07
N PRO A 135 -7.30 12.64 12.87
CA PRO A 135 -7.04 14.07 12.97
C PRO A 135 -6.48 14.52 14.33
N ALA A 136 -6.77 13.78 15.41
CA ALA A 136 -6.30 14.10 16.73
C ALA A 136 -4.80 13.77 16.96
N GLU A 137 -4.21 12.94 16.10
CA GLU A 137 -2.84 12.45 16.28
C GLU A 137 -1.89 12.78 15.11
N ILE A 138 -2.37 13.38 14.03
CA ILE A 138 -1.56 13.67 12.82
C ILE A 138 -0.30 14.47 13.14
N GLU A 139 -0.39 15.45 14.02
CA GLU A 139 0.76 16.31 14.40
C GLU A 139 1.83 15.55 15.22
N ARG A 140 1.51 14.34 15.71
CA ARG A 140 2.42 13.46 16.44
C ARG A 140 3.09 12.43 15.54
N MET A 141 2.69 12.34 14.27
CA MET A 141 3.22 11.40 13.30
C MET A 141 4.40 12.00 12.56
N ALA A 142 5.49 11.27 12.43
CA ALA A 142 6.65 11.69 11.62
C ALA A 142 6.25 11.92 10.15
N LEU A 143 5.27 11.17 9.66
CA LEU A 143 4.67 11.35 8.35
C LEU A 143 3.16 11.07 8.41
N ALA A 144 2.33 12.06 8.09
CA ALA A 144 0.89 11.88 8.01
C ALA A 144 0.52 10.82 6.95
N PRO A 145 -0.42 9.90 7.24
CA PRO A 145 -0.73 8.78 6.36
C PRO A 145 -1.08 9.20 4.95
N CYS A 146 -0.34 8.72 3.95
CA CYS A 146 -0.65 8.90 2.53
C CYS A 146 -1.85 8.04 2.13
N HIS A 147 -1.85 6.75 2.47
CA HIS A 147 -2.98 5.86 2.30
C HIS A 147 -3.86 5.92 3.55
N CYS A 148 -4.95 6.71 3.44
CA CYS A 148 -5.74 7.17 4.57
C CYS A 148 -6.69 6.12 5.13
N LEU A 149 -7.35 5.38 4.23
CA LEU A 149 -8.33 4.36 4.60
C LEU A 149 -8.49 3.33 3.49
N PHE A 150 -8.94 2.16 3.89
CA PHE A 150 -9.44 1.18 2.95
C PHE A 150 -10.80 0.62 3.39
N GLN A 151 -11.58 0.19 2.42
CA GLN A 151 -12.88 -0.46 2.61
C GLN A 151 -12.87 -1.82 1.92
N THR A 152 -13.52 -2.82 2.54
CA THR A 152 -13.73 -4.12 1.91
C THR A 152 -15.20 -4.33 1.56
N GLN A 153 -15.43 -5.26 0.64
CA GLN A 153 -16.75 -5.73 0.23
C GLN A 153 -16.67 -7.21 -0.13
N VAL A 154 -17.57 -8.01 0.38
CA VAL A 154 -17.70 -9.41 -0.06
C VAL A 154 -18.79 -9.51 -1.14
N ALA A 155 -18.43 -10.07 -2.28
CA ALA A 155 -19.37 -10.30 -3.36
C ALA A 155 -19.05 -11.64 -4.05
N ARG A 156 -20.04 -12.52 -4.19
CA ARG A 156 -19.90 -13.82 -4.88
C ARG A 156 -18.76 -14.69 -4.35
N GLY A 157 -18.56 -14.71 -3.03
CA GLY A 157 -17.48 -15.46 -2.38
C GLY A 157 -16.09 -14.85 -2.53
N ARG A 158 -15.98 -13.65 -3.10
CA ARG A 158 -14.71 -12.92 -3.28
C ARG A 158 -14.66 -11.67 -2.40
N LEU A 159 -13.48 -11.39 -1.84
CA LEU A 159 -13.19 -10.18 -1.07
C LEU A 159 -12.59 -9.12 -1.97
N ASN A 160 -13.32 -8.03 -2.18
CA ASN A 160 -12.83 -6.82 -2.83
C ASN A 160 -12.26 -5.86 -1.80
N LEU A 161 -11.25 -5.07 -2.17
CA LEU A 161 -10.70 -4.02 -1.33
C LEU A 161 -10.52 -2.73 -2.13
N GLN A 162 -10.96 -1.59 -1.59
CA GLN A 162 -10.70 -0.27 -2.15
C GLN A 162 -9.85 0.55 -1.19
N LEU A 163 -8.71 1.04 -1.67
CA LEU A 163 -7.84 1.99 -0.98
C LEU A 163 -8.16 3.41 -1.43
N TYR A 164 -8.20 4.36 -0.48
CA TYR A 164 -8.04 5.79 -0.76
C TYR A 164 -6.69 6.30 -0.28
N GLN A 165 -5.91 6.84 -1.21
CA GLN A 165 -4.60 7.43 -0.99
C GLN A 165 -4.65 8.92 -1.31
N ARG A 166 -4.51 9.80 -0.27
CA ARG A 166 -4.63 11.25 -0.43
C ARG A 166 -3.49 11.88 -1.20
N SER A 167 -2.28 11.33 -1.07
CA SER A 167 -1.04 11.81 -1.67
C SER A 167 -0.28 10.62 -2.24
N ALA A 168 0.02 10.66 -3.53
CA ALA A 168 0.46 9.50 -4.29
C ALA A 168 1.65 9.85 -5.18
N ASP A 169 2.88 9.63 -4.68
CA ASP A 169 4.08 9.59 -5.53
C ASP A 169 3.91 8.46 -6.54
N ALA A 170 3.57 8.83 -7.77
CA ALA A 170 3.24 7.88 -8.82
C ALA A 170 4.44 7.02 -9.25
N PHE A 171 5.68 7.50 -9.08
CA PHE A 171 6.87 6.76 -9.53
C PHE A 171 7.42 5.79 -8.48
N LEU A 172 7.66 6.23 -7.24
CA LEU A 172 8.22 5.39 -6.18
C LEU A 172 7.15 4.74 -5.31
N GLY A 173 6.19 5.52 -4.81
CA GLY A 173 5.24 5.06 -3.79
C GLY A 173 4.11 4.18 -4.35
N VAL A 174 3.40 4.63 -5.38
CA VAL A 174 2.20 3.95 -5.90
C VAL A 174 2.44 2.48 -6.27
N PRO A 175 3.55 2.09 -6.95
CA PRO A 175 3.82 0.68 -7.23
C PRO A 175 3.94 -0.20 -5.99
N PHE A 176 4.53 0.31 -4.91
CA PHE A 176 4.62 -0.36 -3.61
C PHE A 176 3.24 -0.50 -2.98
N ASN A 177 2.46 0.58 -2.96
CA ASN A 177 1.11 0.58 -2.38
C ASN A 177 0.16 -0.37 -3.12
N ILE A 178 0.22 -0.45 -4.46
CA ILE A 178 -0.57 -1.40 -5.25
C ILE A 178 -0.26 -2.83 -4.80
N ALA A 179 1.00 -3.22 -4.76
CA ALA A 179 1.40 -4.57 -4.38
C ALA A 179 1.10 -4.87 -2.90
N SER A 180 1.32 -3.91 -1.99
CA SER A 180 1.05 -4.03 -0.56
C SER A 180 -0.43 -4.29 -0.27
N TYR A 181 -1.34 -3.48 -0.86
CA TYR A 181 -2.78 -3.65 -0.63
C TYR A 181 -3.39 -4.83 -1.40
N ALA A 182 -2.80 -5.21 -2.53
CA ALA A 182 -3.15 -6.49 -3.18
C ALA A 182 -2.77 -7.67 -2.27
N LEU A 183 -1.58 -7.66 -1.65
CA LEU A 183 -1.18 -8.67 -0.67
C LEU A 183 -2.11 -8.67 0.55
N LEU A 184 -2.45 -7.50 1.10
CA LEU A 184 -3.41 -7.39 2.19
C LEU A 184 -4.77 -7.99 1.82
N THR A 185 -5.23 -7.78 0.58
CA THR A 185 -6.50 -8.37 0.09
C THR A 185 -6.42 -9.90 0.09
N HIS A 186 -5.32 -10.49 -0.36
CA HIS A 186 -5.10 -11.94 -0.31
C HIS A 186 -5.07 -12.47 1.13
N MET A 187 -4.36 -11.78 2.04
CA MET A 187 -4.27 -12.17 3.45
C MET A 187 -5.63 -12.12 4.15
N LEU A 188 -6.40 -11.06 3.96
CA LEU A 188 -7.75 -10.92 4.52
C LEU A 188 -8.71 -11.98 3.96
N ALA A 189 -8.65 -12.23 2.64
CA ALA A 189 -9.46 -13.28 2.00
C ALA A 189 -9.15 -14.65 2.61
N GLU A 190 -7.87 -15.02 2.73
CA GLU A 190 -7.42 -16.29 3.34
C GLU A 190 -7.88 -16.41 4.81
N GLN A 191 -7.76 -15.33 5.62
CA GLN A 191 -8.22 -15.31 7.00
C GLN A 191 -9.74 -15.51 7.14
N CYS A 192 -10.50 -15.07 6.13
CA CYS A 192 -11.96 -15.14 6.13
C CYS A 192 -12.52 -16.34 5.34
N GLY A 193 -11.67 -17.18 4.72
CA GLY A 193 -12.12 -18.30 3.88
C GLY A 193 -12.79 -17.85 2.58
N LEU A 194 -12.34 -16.74 2.00
CA LEU A 194 -12.83 -16.14 0.77
C LEU A 194 -11.76 -16.19 -0.32
N GLU A 195 -12.18 -16.05 -1.58
CA GLU A 195 -11.25 -15.83 -2.69
C GLU A 195 -10.88 -14.33 -2.79
N PRO A 196 -9.65 -13.98 -3.18
CA PRO A 196 -9.31 -12.59 -3.47
C PRO A 196 -10.11 -12.08 -4.67
N GLY A 197 -10.64 -10.87 -4.54
CA GLY A 197 -11.50 -10.21 -5.52
C GLY A 197 -10.78 -9.15 -6.33
N VAL A 198 -11.41 -7.99 -6.46
CA VAL A 198 -10.87 -6.82 -7.15
C VAL A 198 -10.22 -5.90 -6.13
N PHE A 199 -8.96 -5.55 -6.37
CA PHE A 199 -8.31 -4.44 -5.69
C PHE A 199 -8.56 -3.15 -6.48
N VAL A 200 -9.10 -2.13 -5.81
CA VAL A 200 -9.33 -0.80 -6.36
C VAL A 200 -8.43 0.20 -5.65
N TRP A 201 -7.54 0.84 -6.39
CA TRP A 201 -6.73 1.94 -5.89
C TRP A 201 -7.34 3.27 -6.31
N THR A 202 -7.54 4.20 -5.37
CA THR A 202 -8.06 5.54 -5.62
C THR A 202 -7.09 6.56 -5.06
N GLY A 203 -6.52 7.38 -5.93
CA GLY A 203 -5.62 8.49 -5.57
C GLY A 203 -6.34 9.83 -5.57
N GLY A 204 -6.04 10.67 -4.57
CA GLY A 204 -6.39 12.08 -4.52
C GLY A 204 -5.40 12.90 -5.35
N ASP A 205 -4.37 13.46 -4.70
CA ASP A 205 -3.24 14.10 -5.39
C ASP A 205 -2.29 13.01 -5.92
N CYS A 206 -2.27 12.84 -7.24
CA CYS A 206 -1.41 11.89 -7.92
C CYS A 206 -0.30 12.66 -8.65
N HIS A 207 0.94 12.51 -8.20
CA HIS A 207 2.03 13.36 -8.69
C HIS A 207 3.28 12.58 -9.10
N LEU A 208 4.04 13.19 -9.98
CA LEU A 208 5.42 12.86 -10.30
C LEU A 208 6.31 14.00 -9.85
N TYR A 209 7.31 13.72 -9.03
CA TYR A 209 8.36 14.69 -8.72
C TYR A 209 9.11 15.10 -9.98
N SER A 210 9.55 16.37 -10.07
CA SER A 210 10.21 16.91 -11.26
C SER A 210 11.49 16.16 -11.60
N ASN A 211 12.19 15.61 -10.61
CA ASN A 211 13.40 14.77 -10.79
C ASN A 211 13.09 13.32 -11.21
N HIS A 212 11.80 12.94 -11.35
CA HIS A 212 11.36 11.60 -11.80
C HIS A 212 10.75 11.58 -13.20
N LEU A 213 10.65 12.72 -13.89
CA LEU A 213 9.94 12.80 -15.18
C LEU A 213 10.62 11.96 -16.27
N ASP A 214 11.95 11.96 -16.34
CA ASP A 214 12.67 11.18 -17.34
C ASP A 214 12.61 9.67 -17.04
N GLN A 215 12.62 9.30 -15.76
CA GLN A 215 12.42 7.93 -15.32
C GLN A 215 11.02 7.42 -15.68
N ALA A 216 9.99 8.25 -15.50
CA ALA A 216 8.63 7.92 -15.89
C ALA A 216 8.50 7.76 -17.42
N ARG A 217 9.09 8.67 -18.20
CA ARG A 217 9.14 8.55 -19.66
C ARG A 217 9.85 7.27 -20.11
N LEU A 218 11.01 6.95 -19.52
CA LEU A 218 11.72 5.70 -19.79
C LEU A 218 10.85 4.49 -19.45
N GLN A 219 10.14 4.51 -18.32
CA GLN A 219 9.27 3.40 -17.92
C GLN A 219 8.13 3.17 -18.91
N LEU A 220 7.57 4.23 -19.47
CA LEU A 220 6.50 4.15 -20.48
C LEU A 220 6.96 3.57 -21.83
N THR A 221 8.27 3.52 -22.12
CA THR A 221 8.78 2.82 -23.32
C THR A 221 8.82 1.30 -23.16
N ARG A 222 8.56 0.77 -21.97
CA ARG A 222 8.68 -0.65 -21.65
C ARG A 222 7.32 -1.36 -21.70
N GLU A 223 7.24 -2.42 -22.45
CA GLU A 223 6.04 -3.24 -22.48
C GLU A 223 5.85 -4.03 -21.18
N PRO A 224 4.64 -4.04 -20.60
CA PRO A 224 4.35 -4.88 -19.44
C PRO A 224 4.52 -6.36 -19.78
N LYS A 225 5.16 -7.11 -18.86
CA LYS A 225 5.21 -8.56 -18.92
C LYS A 225 3.99 -9.18 -18.19
N PRO A 226 3.72 -10.49 -18.37
CA PRO A 226 2.67 -11.17 -17.64
C PRO A 226 2.79 -10.97 -16.12
N LEU A 227 1.63 -10.87 -15.45
CA LEU A 227 1.60 -10.75 -14.00
C LEU A 227 2.07 -12.06 -13.34
N PRO A 228 2.84 -11.99 -12.26
CA PRO A 228 3.16 -13.15 -11.45
C PRO A 228 1.93 -13.64 -10.68
N ARG A 229 2.08 -14.80 -10.03
CA ARG A 229 1.09 -15.33 -9.08
C ARG A 229 1.62 -15.22 -7.66
N LEU A 230 0.73 -14.92 -6.73
CA LEU A 230 1.00 -15.00 -5.29
C LEU A 230 0.42 -16.30 -4.75
N ASN A 231 1.27 -17.10 -4.08
CA ASN A 231 0.86 -18.25 -3.28
C ASN A 231 1.06 -17.93 -1.80
N ILE A 232 0.05 -18.17 -0.97
CA ILE A 232 0.18 -18.22 0.48
C ILE A 232 0.48 -19.66 0.86
N LEU A 233 1.72 -19.94 1.27
CA LEU A 233 2.21 -21.30 1.54
C LEU A 233 1.71 -21.85 2.88
N ARG A 234 1.41 -20.95 3.83
CA ARG A 234 0.92 -21.29 5.16
C ARG A 234 -0.16 -20.29 5.57
N LYS A 235 -1.32 -20.78 5.98
CA LYS A 235 -2.32 -19.97 6.65
C LYS A 235 -1.89 -19.73 8.08
N ALA A 236 -1.68 -18.47 8.48
CA ALA A 236 -1.41 -18.11 9.86
C ALA A 236 -2.69 -18.16 10.71
N GLU A 237 -2.57 -18.42 12.01
CA GLU A 237 -3.71 -18.43 12.94
C GLU A 237 -4.35 -17.04 13.09
N ALA A 238 -3.51 -15.99 13.07
CA ALA A 238 -3.92 -14.59 13.05
C ALA A 238 -3.14 -13.81 11.99
N ILE A 239 -3.69 -12.70 11.51
CA ILE A 239 -3.12 -11.94 10.38
C ILE A 239 -1.74 -11.34 10.69
N ASP A 240 -1.44 -11.02 11.95
CA ASP A 240 -0.16 -10.50 12.43
C ASP A 240 0.91 -11.59 12.64
N GLN A 241 0.55 -12.89 12.48
CA GLN A 241 1.45 -14.02 12.62
C GLN A 241 2.03 -14.52 11.28
N TYR A 242 1.67 -13.86 10.18
CA TYR A 242 2.34 -14.14 8.91
C TYR A 242 3.80 -13.72 8.94
N ARG A 243 4.62 -14.43 8.16
CA ARG A 243 6.04 -14.18 7.97
C ARG A 243 6.34 -14.00 6.50
N TYR A 244 7.47 -13.41 6.17
CA TYR A 244 7.89 -13.23 4.78
C TYR A 244 7.89 -14.55 3.98
N GLU A 245 8.34 -15.63 4.61
CA GLU A 245 8.47 -16.96 4.02
C GLU A 245 7.13 -17.65 3.73
N ASP A 246 6.02 -17.12 4.26
CA ASP A 246 4.69 -17.63 3.96
C ASP A 246 4.17 -17.22 2.58
N PHE A 247 4.87 -16.30 1.90
CA PHE A 247 4.49 -15.76 0.60
C PHE A 247 5.49 -16.15 -0.48
N GLU A 248 4.99 -16.74 -1.55
CA GLU A 248 5.75 -17.10 -2.74
C GLU A 248 5.21 -16.32 -3.94
N ILE A 249 6.10 -15.64 -4.66
CA ILE A 249 5.76 -15.02 -5.95
C ILE A 249 6.33 -15.87 -7.08
N VAL A 250 5.43 -16.44 -7.87
CA VAL A 250 5.78 -17.36 -8.97
C VAL A 250 5.69 -16.62 -10.31
N GLY A 251 6.74 -16.75 -11.12
CA GLY A 251 6.76 -16.21 -12.49
C GLY A 251 6.99 -14.69 -12.55
N TYR A 252 7.59 -14.07 -11.54
CA TYR A 252 7.90 -12.65 -11.59
C TYR A 252 9.07 -12.36 -12.53
N GLU A 253 8.75 -11.83 -13.68
CA GLU A 253 9.70 -11.28 -14.62
C GLU A 253 9.47 -9.77 -14.76
N ALA A 254 10.52 -8.97 -14.58
CA ALA A 254 10.43 -7.53 -14.67
C ALA A 254 11.59 -6.96 -15.49
N HIS A 255 11.35 -5.81 -16.10
CA HIS A 255 12.43 -4.98 -16.65
C HIS A 255 13.36 -4.53 -15.51
N PRO A 256 14.62 -4.17 -15.82
CA PRO A 256 15.57 -3.70 -14.81
C PRO A 256 15.01 -2.54 -13.98
N HIS A 257 15.49 -2.45 -12.73
CA HIS A 257 15.17 -1.33 -11.86
C HIS A 257 15.52 0.02 -12.53
N ILE A 258 14.72 1.04 -12.29
CA ILE A 258 15.00 2.43 -12.67
C ILE A 258 15.30 3.18 -11.38
N LYS A 259 16.54 3.65 -11.23
CA LYS A 259 16.96 4.42 -10.05
C LYS A 259 16.30 5.79 -10.05
N ALA A 260 15.78 6.19 -8.88
CA ALA A 260 15.28 7.53 -8.61
C ALA A 260 15.59 7.90 -7.15
N GLU A 261 15.77 9.18 -6.90
CA GLU A 261 16.06 9.69 -5.56
C GLU A 261 14.74 10.00 -4.84
N VAL A 262 14.65 9.65 -3.55
CA VAL A 262 13.49 9.98 -2.73
C VAL A 262 13.47 11.50 -2.49
N ALA A 263 12.33 12.13 -2.69
CA ALA A 263 12.12 13.53 -2.33
C ALA A 263 11.69 13.59 -0.84
N VAL A 264 12.50 14.20 0.01
CA VAL A 264 12.31 14.32 1.47
C VAL A 264 12.24 15.77 1.93
#